data_4a68411d93408041aabdd709f53d118c
#
_entry.id   4a68411d93408041aabdd709f53d118c
#
_cell.length_a   1.000
_cell.length_b   1.000
_cell.length_c   1.000
_cell.angle_alpha   90.00
_cell.angle_beta   90.00
_cell.angle_gamma   90.00
#
_symmetry.space_group_name_H-M   'P 1'
#
loop_
_entity.id
_entity.type
_entity.pdbx_description
1 polymer ?
#
loop_
_entity_poly.entity_id
_entity_poly.type
_entity_poly.pdbx_seq_one_letter_code
_entity_poly.pdbx_strand_id
1 'polypeptide(L)'
;MQRRNNLFLLMLKTYRIPIITLFLVLFVDQFIKIFIKLNYPLGEVGRLGNWCIIHFTENPGMAFGMEFGGDYGKLILSVFRILASIGGIIYIRHIVRQKENPLFIFCVSLILAGAIGNILDSVFYGSVFTESDEFLAAQLVAPGNGYSGFLYGHVV
;
A
#
# COMPACT_ATOMS: atom_id res chain seq x y z
N MET A 1 35.38 -6.84 -6.35
CA MET A 1 34.30 -7.03 -5.35
C MET A 1 34.17 -5.81 -4.41
N GLN A 2 35.23 -5.28 -3.85
CA GLN A 2 35.28 -4.17 -2.89
C GLN A 2 34.68 -2.84 -3.41
N ARG A 3 34.95 -2.46 -4.67
CA ARG A 3 34.43 -1.23 -5.29
C ARG A 3 32.89 -1.23 -5.42
N ARG A 4 32.30 -2.40 -5.64
CA ARG A 4 30.85 -2.59 -5.77
C ARG A 4 30.15 -2.49 -4.41
N ASN A 5 30.78 -3.01 -3.35
CA ASN A 5 30.26 -2.91 -1.99
C ASN A 5 30.31 -1.47 -1.46
N ASN A 6 31.36 -0.72 -1.77
CA ASN A 6 31.48 0.70 -1.37
C ASN A 6 30.44 1.57 -2.07
N LEU A 7 30.12 1.30 -3.35
CA LEU A 7 29.08 2.02 -4.08
C LEU A 7 27.68 1.75 -3.50
N PHE A 8 27.39 0.49 -3.16
CA PHE A 8 26.14 0.10 -2.54
C PHE A 8 25.93 0.77 -1.17
N LEU A 9 26.96 0.76 -0.32
CA LEU A 9 26.91 1.43 0.99
C LEU A 9 26.73 2.94 0.86
N LEU A 10 27.36 3.58 -0.13
CA LEU A 10 27.19 5.00 -0.42
C LEU A 10 25.74 5.31 -0.86
N MET A 11 25.16 4.47 -1.71
CA MET A 11 23.77 4.59 -2.12
C MET A 11 22.82 4.46 -0.93
N LEU A 12 22.99 3.45 -0.07
CA LEU A 12 22.18 3.29 1.15
C LEU A 12 22.27 4.51 2.06
N LYS A 13 23.46 5.08 2.24
CA LYS A 13 23.65 6.28 3.05
C LYS A 13 22.93 7.50 2.46
N THR A 14 22.95 7.65 1.14
CA THR A 14 22.33 8.77 0.43
C THR A 14 20.80 8.68 0.44
N TYR A 15 20.24 7.47 0.25
CA TYR A 15 18.79 7.23 0.18
C TYR A 15 18.21 6.69 1.50
N ARG A 16 18.91 6.83 2.63
CA ARG A 16 18.48 6.26 3.92
C ARG A 16 17.08 6.71 4.34
N ILE A 17 16.75 8.00 4.15
CA ILE A 17 15.44 8.53 4.56
C ILE A 17 14.31 7.85 3.79
N PRO A 18 14.25 7.91 2.44
CA PRO A 18 13.16 7.25 1.72
C PRO A 18 13.15 5.72 1.92
N ILE A 19 14.29 5.05 1.99
CA ILE A 19 14.33 3.58 2.19
C ILE A 19 13.76 3.20 3.55
N ILE A 20 14.19 3.85 4.63
CA ILE A 20 13.68 3.56 5.98
C ILE A 20 12.19 3.91 6.08
N THR A 21 11.80 5.07 5.56
CA THR A 21 10.40 5.51 5.58
C THR A 21 9.50 4.53 4.84
N LEU A 22 9.86 4.18 3.61
CA LEU A 22 9.10 3.21 2.80
C LEU A 22 8.97 1.87 3.52
N PHE A 23 10.08 1.32 4.03
CA PHE A 23 10.08 0.03 4.71
C PHE A 23 9.18 0.04 5.95
N LEU A 24 9.36 1.03 6.84
CA LEU A 24 8.59 1.10 8.09
C LEU A 24 7.10 1.36 7.84
N VAL A 25 6.79 2.29 6.96
CA VAL A 25 5.38 2.62 6.66
C VAL A 25 4.68 1.45 5.99
N LEU A 26 5.29 0.82 4.98
CA LEU A 26 4.70 -0.34 4.32
C LEU A 26 4.55 -1.53 5.28
N PHE A 27 5.51 -1.75 6.16
CA PHE A 27 5.41 -2.81 7.16
C PHE A 27 4.22 -2.57 8.11
N VAL A 28 4.09 -1.36 8.65
CA VAL A 28 2.99 -1.01 9.57
C VAL A 28 1.65 -1.01 8.84
N ASP A 29 1.57 -0.42 7.63
CA ASP A 29 0.37 -0.40 6.79
C ASP A 29 -0.14 -1.81 6.52
N GLN A 30 0.70 -2.67 5.97
CA GLN A 30 0.33 -4.03 5.63
C GLN A 30 0.00 -4.89 6.86
N PHE A 31 0.73 -4.68 7.97
CA PHE A 31 0.44 -5.37 9.21
C PHE A 31 -0.96 -5.02 9.74
N ILE A 32 -1.30 -3.72 9.78
CA ILE A 32 -2.61 -3.26 10.24
C ILE A 32 -3.72 -3.74 9.31
N LYS A 33 -3.55 -3.62 8.00
CA LYS A 33 -4.53 -4.03 7.00
C LYS A 33 -4.82 -5.53 7.05
N ILE A 34 -3.78 -6.37 7.10
CA ILE A 34 -3.92 -7.83 7.24
C ILE A 34 -4.59 -8.18 8.56
N PHE A 35 -4.18 -7.53 9.66
CA PHE A 35 -4.79 -7.76 10.96
C PHE A 35 -6.28 -7.43 10.95
N ILE A 36 -6.67 -6.26 10.42
CA ILE A 36 -8.06 -5.84 10.33
C ILE A 36 -8.85 -6.84 9.46
N LYS A 37 -8.36 -7.15 8.27
CA LYS A 37 -9.04 -8.05 7.32
C LYS A 37 -9.30 -9.44 7.87
N LEU A 38 -8.39 -9.95 8.72
CA LEU A 38 -8.51 -11.29 9.33
C LEU A 38 -9.31 -11.33 10.61
N ASN A 39 -9.59 -10.18 11.25
CA ASN A 39 -10.23 -10.16 12.57
C ASN A 39 -11.55 -9.39 12.61
N TYR A 40 -11.86 -8.60 11.59
CA TYR A 40 -13.07 -7.79 11.54
C TYR A 40 -13.92 -8.16 10.30
N PRO A 41 -15.22 -8.39 10.44
CA PRO A 41 -16.17 -8.37 9.35
C PRO A 41 -16.22 -7.00 8.65
N LEU A 42 -16.61 -6.98 7.37
CA LEU A 42 -16.73 -5.76 6.60
C LEU A 42 -17.79 -4.82 7.22
N GLY A 43 -17.44 -3.55 7.42
CA GLY A 43 -18.32 -2.57 8.04
C GLY A 43 -18.27 -2.55 9.58
N GLU A 44 -17.57 -3.48 10.22
CA GLU A 44 -17.46 -3.49 11.68
C GLU A 44 -16.67 -2.30 12.20
N VAL A 45 -17.11 -1.82 13.38
CA VAL A 45 -16.52 -0.68 14.08
C VAL A 45 -15.86 -1.15 15.37
N GLY A 46 -14.52 -1.21 15.36
CA GLY A 46 -13.71 -1.43 16.55
C GLY A 46 -13.37 -0.11 17.26
N ARG A 47 -13.15 -0.15 18.58
CA ARG A 47 -12.71 1.01 19.37
C ARG A 47 -11.43 0.73 20.12
N LEU A 48 -10.44 1.62 19.95
CA LEU A 48 -9.22 1.65 20.74
C LEU A 48 -9.34 2.78 21.78
N GLY A 49 -9.83 2.42 22.98
CA GLY A 49 -10.13 3.42 24.01
C GLY A 49 -11.27 4.36 23.57
N ASN A 50 -11.24 5.59 24.10
CA ASN A 50 -12.29 6.59 23.81
C ASN A 50 -11.91 7.59 22.70
N TRP A 51 -10.73 7.47 22.11
CA TRP A 51 -10.15 8.46 21.21
C TRP A 51 -9.93 7.97 19.77
N CYS A 52 -9.95 6.67 19.53
CA CYS A 52 -9.69 6.10 18.20
C CYS A 52 -10.79 5.08 17.86
N ILE A 53 -11.33 5.21 16.66
CA ILE A 53 -12.32 4.29 16.08
C ILE A 53 -11.67 3.68 14.84
N ILE A 54 -11.72 2.35 14.74
CA ILE A 54 -11.36 1.60 13.55
C ILE A 54 -12.67 1.21 12.87
N HIS A 55 -12.86 1.63 11.64
CA HIS A 55 -14.01 1.22 10.83
C HIS A 55 -13.46 0.47 9.61
N PHE A 56 -13.70 -0.83 9.56
CA PHE A 56 -13.21 -1.65 8.46
C PHE A 56 -14.04 -1.39 7.21
N THR A 57 -13.38 -0.89 6.18
CA THR A 57 -13.96 -0.66 4.86
C THR A 57 -12.99 -1.13 3.78
N GLU A 58 -13.53 -1.54 2.65
CA GLU A 58 -12.76 -1.90 1.47
C GLU A 58 -13.13 -1.00 0.29
N ASN A 59 -12.12 -0.64 -0.49
CA ASN A 59 -12.32 0.09 -1.74
C ASN A 59 -12.19 -0.85 -2.95
N PRO A 60 -13.30 -1.21 -3.58
CA PRO A 60 -13.30 -2.11 -4.75
C PRO A 60 -12.83 -1.43 -6.04
N GLY A 61 -12.33 -0.20 -6.00
CA GLY A 61 -11.84 0.53 -7.18
C GLY A 61 -12.50 1.90 -7.38
N MET A 62 -13.11 2.45 -6.34
CA MET A 62 -13.66 3.81 -6.36
C MET A 62 -12.57 4.87 -6.25
N ALA A 63 -12.69 5.93 -7.03
CA ALA A 63 -11.93 7.16 -6.86
C ALA A 63 -12.92 8.28 -6.51
N PHE A 64 -12.65 9.03 -5.44
CA PHE A 64 -13.47 10.15 -4.97
C PHE A 64 -14.97 9.79 -4.73
N GLY A 65 -15.26 8.55 -4.32
CA GLY A 65 -16.64 8.10 -4.08
C GLY A 65 -17.45 7.78 -5.33
N MET A 66 -16.83 7.78 -6.51
CA MET A 66 -17.48 7.44 -7.77
C MET A 66 -17.00 6.08 -8.28
N GLU A 67 -17.94 5.17 -8.54
CA GLU A 67 -17.67 3.94 -9.27
C GLU A 67 -17.57 4.25 -10.76
N PHE A 68 -16.36 4.20 -11.31
CA PHE A 68 -16.16 4.30 -12.75
C PHE A 68 -16.11 2.89 -13.35
N GLY A 69 -17.18 2.48 -14.04
CA GLY A 69 -17.10 1.40 -15.02
C GLY A 69 -16.83 -0.02 -14.49
N GLY A 70 -17.21 -0.37 -13.25
CA GLY A 70 -17.05 -1.72 -12.73
C GLY A 70 -15.59 -2.19 -12.74
N ASP A 71 -15.34 -3.41 -13.27
CA ASP A 71 -13.99 -4.02 -13.32
C ASP A 71 -12.95 -3.17 -14.07
N TYR A 72 -13.37 -2.46 -15.12
CA TYR A 72 -12.46 -1.57 -15.85
C TYR A 72 -12.01 -0.38 -15.02
N GLY A 73 -12.88 0.20 -14.20
CA GLY A 73 -12.54 1.31 -13.33
C GLY A 73 -11.47 0.92 -12.31
N LYS A 74 -11.56 -0.28 -11.75
CA LYS A 74 -10.57 -0.84 -10.84
C LYS A 74 -9.21 -1.03 -11.49
N LEU A 75 -9.18 -1.62 -12.69
CA LEU A 75 -7.94 -1.80 -13.45
C LEU A 75 -7.29 -0.45 -13.78
N ILE A 76 -8.07 0.53 -14.26
CA ILE A 76 -7.58 1.87 -14.56
C ILE A 76 -6.98 2.53 -13.32
N LEU A 77 -7.66 2.44 -12.16
CA LEU A 77 -7.16 3.00 -10.91
C LEU A 77 -5.86 2.32 -10.44
N SER A 78 -5.77 1.00 -10.57
CA SER A 78 -4.57 0.25 -10.23
C SER A 78 -3.39 0.62 -11.14
N VAL A 79 -3.61 0.72 -12.45
CA VAL A 79 -2.61 1.17 -13.42
C VAL A 79 -2.18 2.62 -13.14
N PHE A 80 -3.13 3.52 -12.86
CA PHE A 80 -2.82 4.90 -12.48
C PHE A 80 -1.92 4.97 -11.23
N ARG A 81 -2.22 4.18 -10.18
CA ARG A 81 -1.39 4.11 -8.97
C ARG A 81 0.02 3.62 -9.27
N ILE A 82 0.18 2.63 -10.14
CA ILE A 82 1.49 2.12 -10.57
C ILE A 82 2.29 3.23 -11.29
N LEU A 83 1.68 3.90 -12.25
CA LEU A 83 2.34 4.99 -12.99
C LEU A 83 2.71 6.16 -12.07
N ALA A 84 1.82 6.56 -11.17
CA ALA A 84 2.07 7.59 -10.16
C ALA A 84 3.22 7.19 -9.21
N SER A 85 3.29 5.91 -8.81
CA SER A 85 4.38 5.42 -7.96
C SER A 85 5.72 5.40 -8.68
N ILE A 86 5.76 5.03 -9.96
CA ILE A 86 6.97 5.15 -10.79
C ILE A 86 7.43 6.61 -10.86
N GLY A 87 6.52 7.54 -11.12
CA GLY A 87 6.79 8.98 -11.09
C GLY A 87 7.31 9.44 -9.73
N GLY A 88 6.72 8.96 -8.64
CA GLY A 88 7.15 9.24 -7.28
C GLY A 88 8.57 8.75 -6.98
N ILE A 89 8.94 7.55 -7.45
CA ILE A 89 10.30 7.03 -7.32
C ILE A 89 11.31 7.91 -8.08
N ILE A 90 10.97 8.31 -9.30
CA ILE A 90 11.82 9.19 -10.11
C ILE A 90 11.99 10.56 -9.40
N TYR A 91 10.90 11.09 -8.85
CA TYR A 91 10.89 12.36 -8.14
C TYR A 91 11.71 12.30 -6.84
N ILE A 92 11.58 11.23 -6.04
CA ILE A 92 12.42 11.02 -4.84
C ILE A 92 13.90 10.97 -5.22
N ARG A 93 14.27 10.25 -6.30
CA ARG A 93 15.66 10.26 -6.78
C ARG A 93 16.16 11.65 -7.13
N HIS A 94 15.32 12.49 -7.73
CA HIS A 94 15.65 13.86 -8.08
C HIS A 94 15.90 14.72 -6.84
N ILE A 95 14.95 14.80 -5.90
CA ILE A 95 15.06 15.63 -4.69
C ILE A 95 16.19 15.18 -3.75
N VAL A 96 16.46 13.88 -3.64
CA VAL A 96 17.59 13.36 -2.86
C VAL A 96 18.92 13.76 -3.47
N ARG A 97 19.04 13.75 -4.81
CA ARG A 97 20.26 14.20 -5.51
C ARG A 97 20.49 15.71 -5.39
N GLN A 98 19.43 16.49 -5.33
CA GLN A 98 19.49 17.95 -5.10
C GLN A 98 19.77 18.29 -3.64
N LYS A 99 19.81 17.28 -2.74
CA LYS A 99 20.01 17.45 -1.30
C LYS A 99 18.94 18.35 -0.67
N GLU A 100 17.70 18.18 -1.10
CA GLU A 100 16.54 18.88 -0.57
C GLU A 100 16.39 18.64 0.94
N ASN A 101 15.53 19.44 1.58
CA ASN A 101 15.30 19.36 3.01
C ASN A 101 14.87 17.91 3.42
N PRO A 102 15.52 17.33 4.44
CA PRO A 102 15.21 15.96 4.89
C PRO A 102 13.73 15.73 5.25
N LEU A 103 13.06 16.73 5.83
CA LEU A 103 11.64 16.66 6.15
C LEU A 103 10.78 16.59 4.88
N PHE A 104 11.14 17.35 3.85
CA PHE A 104 10.45 17.30 2.56
C PHE A 104 10.61 15.93 1.90
N ILE A 105 11.83 15.37 1.90
CA ILE A 105 12.10 14.01 1.39
C ILE A 105 11.27 12.98 2.18
N PHE A 106 11.19 13.12 3.50
CA PHE A 106 10.38 12.25 4.36
C PHE A 106 8.89 12.33 3.99
N CYS A 107 8.31 13.52 3.85
CA CYS A 107 6.90 13.71 3.49
C CYS A 107 6.57 13.09 2.11
N VAL A 108 7.42 13.30 1.11
CA VAL A 108 7.24 12.69 -0.23
C VAL A 108 7.34 11.17 -0.15
N SER A 109 8.23 10.66 0.72
CA SER A 109 8.37 9.20 0.94
C SER A 109 7.14 8.59 1.61
N LEU A 110 6.47 9.31 2.51
CA LEU A 110 5.19 8.87 3.11
C LEU A 110 4.10 8.74 2.05
N ILE A 111 3.96 9.73 1.17
CA ILE A 111 2.97 9.69 0.08
C ILE A 111 3.23 8.49 -0.84
N LEU A 112 4.49 8.28 -1.21
CA LEU A 112 4.87 7.14 -2.06
C LEU A 112 4.61 5.80 -1.35
N ALA A 113 4.89 5.69 -0.04
CA ALA A 113 4.63 4.49 0.74
C ALA A 113 3.13 4.13 0.73
N GLY A 114 2.24 5.09 0.97
CA GLY A 114 0.79 4.88 0.90
C GLY A 114 0.31 4.43 -0.48
N ALA A 115 0.85 5.03 -1.55
CA ALA A 115 0.53 4.61 -2.92
C ALA A 115 0.97 3.16 -3.20
N ILE A 116 2.18 2.77 -2.77
CA ILE A 116 2.70 1.41 -2.93
C ILE A 116 1.90 0.42 -2.07
N GLY A 117 1.52 0.77 -0.83
CA GLY A 117 0.66 -0.05 0.03
C GLY A 117 -0.63 -0.45 -0.69
N ASN A 118 -1.34 0.52 -1.26
CA ASN A 118 -2.55 0.27 -2.04
C ASN A 118 -2.32 -0.56 -3.32
N ILE A 119 -1.14 -0.47 -3.93
CA ILE A 119 -0.77 -1.35 -5.06
C ILE A 119 -0.59 -2.79 -4.56
N LEU A 120 0.06 -3.00 -3.41
CA LEU A 120 0.23 -4.33 -2.81
C LEU A 120 -1.12 -4.98 -2.53
N ASP A 121 -2.09 -4.24 -1.98
CA ASP A 121 -3.45 -4.73 -1.76
C ASP A 121 -4.08 -5.16 -3.09
N SER A 122 -4.06 -4.30 -4.10
CA SER A 122 -4.65 -4.58 -5.42
C SER A 122 -4.01 -5.79 -6.10
N VAL A 123 -2.69 -5.99 -5.93
CA VAL A 123 -1.93 -7.09 -6.54
C VAL A 123 -2.20 -8.42 -5.84
N PHE A 124 -2.20 -8.43 -4.52
CA PHE A 124 -2.12 -9.68 -3.76
C PHE A 124 -3.41 -10.09 -3.05
N TYR A 125 -4.19 -9.12 -2.52
CA TYR A 125 -5.29 -9.46 -1.62
C TYR A 125 -6.39 -10.28 -2.30
N GLY A 126 -6.70 -9.99 -3.55
CA GLY A 126 -7.64 -10.79 -4.32
C GLY A 126 -7.25 -12.26 -4.45
N SER A 127 -5.93 -12.55 -4.52
CA SER A 127 -5.41 -13.89 -4.72
C SER A 127 -5.24 -14.71 -3.43
N VAL A 128 -5.04 -14.06 -2.27
CA VAL A 128 -4.64 -14.74 -1.03
C VAL A 128 -5.68 -14.67 0.09
N PHE A 129 -6.76 -13.90 -0.08
CA PHE A 129 -7.86 -13.81 0.88
C PHE A 129 -9.19 -14.26 0.27
N THR A 130 -10.10 -14.76 1.11
CA THR A 130 -11.53 -14.84 0.77
C THR A 130 -12.12 -13.44 0.68
N GLU A 131 -13.28 -13.30 0.05
CA GLU A 131 -14.04 -12.04 0.05
C GLU A 131 -14.40 -11.65 1.49
N SER A 132 -14.37 -10.34 1.78
CA SER A 132 -14.81 -9.80 3.07
C SER A 132 -16.32 -9.71 3.07
N ASP A 133 -16.94 -10.16 4.16
CA ASP A 133 -18.37 -10.27 4.37
C ASP A 133 -18.77 -9.43 5.61
N GLU A 134 -20.02 -9.01 5.70
CA GLU A 134 -20.58 -8.28 6.85
C GLU A 134 -20.73 -9.17 8.10
N PHE A 135 -20.68 -10.49 7.93
CA PHE A 135 -20.89 -11.45 9.02
C PHE A 135 -19.61 -12.17 9.45
N LEU A 136 -18.65 -12.32 8.53
CA LEU A 136 -17.43 -13.09 8.76
C LEU A 136 -16.18 -12.33 8.29
N ALA A 137 -15.14 -12.38 9.13
CA ALA A 137 -13.82 -11.89 8.74
C ALA A 137 -13.25 -12.74 7.58
N ALA A 138 -12.49 -12.14 6.70
CA ALA A 138 -11.83 -12.85 5.62
C ALA A 138 -10.81 -13.88 6.14
N GLN A 139 -10.55 -14.91 5.36
CA GLN A 139 -9.59 -15.96 5.67
C GLN A 139 -8.45 -15.99 4.65
N LEU A 140 -7.26 -16.37 5.11
CA LEU A 140 -6.13 -16.65 4.23
C LEU A 140 -6.38 -17.96 3.48
N VAL A 141 -6.15 -17.93 2.18
CA VAL A 141 -6.24 -19.10 1.29
C VAL A 141 -4.94 -19.28 0.51
N ALA A 142 -4.76 -20.45 -0.09
CA ALA A 142 -3.61 -20.68 -0.96
C ALA A 142 -3.63 -19.67 -2.14
N PRO A 143 -2.46 -19.18 -2.57
CA PRO A 143 -2.38 -18.23 -3.69
C PRO A 143 -3.12 -18.75 -4.94
N GLY A 144 -3.98 -17.90 -5.50
CA GLY A 144 -4.84 -18.25 -6.64
C GLY A 144 -6.22 -18.79 -6.27
N ASN A 145 -6.50 -19.06 -5.00
CA ASN A 145 -7.82 -19.50 -4.52
C ASN A 145 -8.61 -18.37 -3.82
N GLY A 146 -8.14 -17.13 -3.96
CA GLY A 146 -8.82 -15.97 -3.38
C GLY A 146 -10.02 -15.50 -4.19
N TYR A 147 -10.61 -14.39 -3.75
CA TYR A 147 -11.86 -13.87 -4.32
C TYR A 147 -11.68 -13.18 -5.69
N SER A 148 -10.45 -12.80 -6.07
CA SER A 148 -10.22 -12.16 -7.37
C SER A 148 -8.80 -12.37 -7.89
N GLY A 149 -8.55 -11.96 -9.16
CA GLY A 149 -7.25 -12.08 -9.81
C GLY A 149 -6.30 -10.93 -9.52
N PHE A 150 -5.15 -10.98 -10.20
CA PHE A 150 -4.10 -9.97 -10.16
C PHE A 150 -4.62 -8.57 -10.52
N LEU A 151 -4.28 -7.56 -9.73
CA LEU A 151 -4.72 -6.17 -9.81
C LEU A 151 -6.20 -5.91 -9.46
N TYR A 152 -6.93 -6.92 -9.05
CA TYR A 152 -8.34 -6.81 -8.68
C TYR A 152 -8.60 -6.97 -7.17
N GLY A 153 -7.56 -7.04 -6.33
CA GLY A 153 -7.68 -7.00 -4.88
C GLY A 153 -8.27 -5.69 -4.35
N HIS A 154 -9.19 -5.74 -3.38
CA HIS A 154 -9.74 -4.54 -2.73
C HIS A 154 -8.69 -3.88 -1.85
N VAL A 155 -8.66 -2.54 -1.85
CA VAL A 155 -7.77 -1.77 -0.96
C VAL A 155 -8.45 -1.63 0.39
N VAL A 156 -7.73 -2.04 1.43
CA VAL A 156 -8.15 -1.93 2.84
C VAL A 156 -7.79 -0.57 3.42
#